data_ec963dc3663d465c789959875a08f135
#
_entry.id   ec963dc3663d465c789959875a08f135
#
_cell.length_a   1.000
_cell.length_b   1.000
_cell.length_c   1.000
_cell.angle_alpha   90.00
_cell.angle_beta   90.00
_cell.angle_gamma   90.00
#
_symmetry.space_group_name_H-M   'P 1'
#
loop_
_entity.id
_entity.type
_entity.pdbx_description
1 polymer ?
#
loop_
_entity_poly.entity_id
_entity_poly.type
_entity_poly.pdbx_seq_one_letter_code
_entity_poly.pdbx_strand_id
1 'polypeptide(L)'
;SQYTANIAFAGFTAPKILWMKKNEPEKFAKIAKIMLPKDYLAYRLSGSFCTDVSDASGMLLLDVKNRCWSKEMMEICDVKEEQLPKLYESWEVVGTLKPEVAKELGFSADVKVVAGAGDNAAAAVGTGTVGDGQCNISLGTSGTVFISSKNFGVDENNALHSFCHADGSLSLIHI
;
A
#
# COMPACT_ATOMS: atom_id res chain seq x y z
N SER A 1 5.56 -2.54 16.03
CA SER A 1 6.28 -1.48 15.25
C SER A 1 7.67 -1.89 14.77
N GLN A 2 8.33 -2.85 15.44
CA GLN A 2 9.72 -3.23 15.15
C GLN A 2 9.98 -3.62 13.68
N TYR A 3 9.05 -4.32 13.01
CA TYR A 3 9.23 -4.88 11.66
C TYR A 3 8.63 -4.03 10.53
N THR A 4 7.69 -3.15 10.85
CA THR A 4 6.91 -2.40 9.85
C THR A 4 6.75 -0.93 10.20
N ALA A 5 7.43 -0.44 11.23
CA ALA A 5 7.31 0.90 11.78
C ALA A 5 5.92 1.25 12.36
N ASN A 6 4.94 0.35 12.28
CA ASN A 6 3.56 0.58 12.67
C ASN A 6 3.07 -0.44 13.71
N ILE A 7 2.13 -0.04 14.55
CA ILE A 7 1.39 -0.96 15.43
C ILE A 7 0.23 -1.60 14.68
N ALA A 8 -0.22 -2.75 15.17
CA ALA A 8 -1.30 -3.49 14.53
C ALA A 8 -2.67 -2.93 14.92
N PHE A 9 -3.45 -2.53 13.92
CA PHE A 9 -4.88 -2.24 14.05
C PHE A 9 -5.70 -3.21 13.20
N ALA A 10 -6.93 -3.47 13.62
CA ALA A 10 -7.84 -4.40 12.95
C ALA A 10 -8.12 -4.01 11.48
N GLY A 11 -8.01 -2.73 11.15
CA GLY A 11 -8.19 -2.20 9.80
C GLY A 11 -7.09 -2.60 8.80
N PHE A 12 -5.90 -2.93 9.27
CA PHE A 12 -4.77 -3.31 8.42
C PHE A 12 -4.88 -4.74 7.88
N THR A 13 -4.09 -5.06 6.84
CA THR A 13 -4.20 -6.33 6.11
C THR A 13 -3.69 -7.52 6.90
N ALA A 14 -2.55 -7.43 7.59
CA ALA A 14 -1.99 -8.55 8.33
C ALA A 14 -2.94 -9.13 9.40
N PRO A 15 -3.63 -8.33 10.23
CA PRO A 15 -4.65 -8.86 11.15
C PRO A 15 -5.81 -9.56 10.46
N LYS A 16 -6.22 -9.12 9.27
CA LYS A 16 -7.29 -9.78 8.48
C LYS A 16 -6.82 -11.13 7.94
N ILE A 17 -5.56 -11.24 7.53
CA ILE A 17 -4.95 -12.49 7.10
C ILE A 17 -4.92 -13.48 8.28
N LEU A 18 -4.46 -13.05 9.44
CA LEU A 18 -4.45 -13.87 10.66
C LEU A 18 -5.85 -14.30 11.09
N TRP A 19 -6.83 -13.39 10.95
CA TRP A 19 -8.22 -13.72 11.22
C TRP A 19 -8.72 -14.83 10.28
N MET A 20 -8.43 -14.71 8.98
CA MET A 20 -8.81 -15.70 7.97
C MET A 20 -8.14 -17.06 8.24
N LYS A 21 -6.84 -17.05 8.58
CA LYS A 21 -6.10 -18.26 8.96
C LYS A 21 -6.74 -18.99 10.14
N LYS A 22 -7.18 -18.21 11.15
CA LYS A 22 -7.77 -18.77 12.37
C LYS A 22 -9.21 -19.26 12.17
N ASN A 23 -10.04 -18.50 11.43
CA ASN A 23 -11.49 -18.73 11.38
C ASN A 23 -11.94 -19.42 10.09
N GLU A 24 -11.13 -19.34 9.01
CA GLU A 24 -11.44 -19.88 7.68
C GLU A 24 -10.23 -20.64 7.08
N PRO A 25 -9.67 -21.65 7.81
CA PRO A 25 -8.38 -22.26 7.44
C PRO A 25 -8.40 -22.94 6.07
N GLU A 26 -9.54 -23.50 5.66
CA GLU A 26 -9.67 -24.13 4.33
C GLU A 26 -9.62 -23.11 3.19
N LYS A 27 -10.16 -21.89 3.42
CA LYS A 27 -10.07 -20.79 2.46
C LYS A 27 -8.67 -20.19 2.47
N PHE A 28 -8.08 -20.02 3.65
CA PHE A 28 -6.72 -19.53 3.81
C PHE A 28 -5.73 -20.38 3.02
N ALA A 29 -5.82 -21.73 3.13
CA ALA A 29 -4.96 -22.66 2.41
C ALA A 29 -5.05 -22.55 0.87
N LYS A 30 -6.12 -21.95 0.34
CA LYS A 30 -6.36 -21.76 -1.10
C LYS A 30 -5.96 -20.38 -1.62
N ILE A 31 -5.44 -19.49 -0.75
CA ILE A 31 -5.02 -18.15 -1.17
C ILE A 31 -3.80 -18.28 -2.09
N ALA A 32 -3.99 -17.92 -3.34
CA ALA A 32 -2.92 -17.89 -4.34
C ALA A 32 -2.18 -16.55 -4.35
N LYS A 33 -2.93 -15.44 -4.21
CA LYS A 33 -2.43 -14.07 -4.28
C LYS A 33 -3.18 -13.18 -3.30
N ILE A 34 -2.47 -12.17 -2.77
CA ILE A 34 -3.01 -11.13 -1.88
C ILE A 34 -2.86 -9.80 -2.59
N MET A 35 -3.92 -9.05 -2.72
CA MET A 35 -3.97 -7.74 -3.39
C MET A 35 -4.80 -6.76 -2.58
N LEU A 36 -4.41 -5.51 -2.58
CA LEU A 36 -5.27 -4.41 -2.16
C LEU A 36 -6.29 -4.10 -3.26
N PRO A 37 -7.40 -3.42 -2.97
CA PRO A 37 -8.43 -3.10 -3.98
C PRO A 37 -7.88 -2.38 -5.20
N LYS A 38 -6.98 -1.41 -5.00
CA LYS A 38 -6.28 -0.68 -6.06
C LYS A 38 -5.43 -1.62 -6.93
N ASP A 39 -4.71 -2.55 -6.30
CA ASP A 39 -3.84 -3.50 -6.99
C ASP A 39 -4.65 -4.45 -7.88
N TYR A 40 -5.81 -4.89 -7.39
CA TYR A 40 -6.72 -5.71 -8.18
C TYR A 40 -7.24 -4.96 -9.41
N LEU A 41 -7.53 -3.67 -9.28
CA LEU A 41 -7.93 -2.84 -10.42
C LEU A 41 -6.78 -2.72 -11.44
N ALA A 42 -5.56 -2.42 -11.00
CA ALA A 42 -4.38 -2.37 -11.86
C ALA A 42 -4.15 -3.72 -12.58
N TYR A 43 -4.30 -4.84 -11.85
CA TYR A 43 -4.23 -6.18 -12.43
C TYR A 43 -5.30 -6.43 -13.49
N ARG A 44 -6.55 -6.01 -13.24
CA ARG A 44 -7.64 -6.16 -14.23
C ARG A 44 -7.38 -5.35 -15.49
N LEU A 45 -6.80 -4.15 -15.35
CA LEU A 45 -6.49 -3.25 -16.45
C LEU A 45 -5.26 -3.71 -17.26
N SER A 46 -4.18 -4.11 -16.59
CA SER A 46 -2.88 -4.37 -17.23
C SER A 46 -2.44 -5.83 -17.23
N GLY A 47 -2.97 -6.65 -16.34
CA GLY A 47 -2.47 -8.00 -16.07
C GLY A 47 -1.29 -8.05 -15.09
N SER A 48 -0.78 -6.91 -14.64
CA SER A 48 0.37 -6.84 -13.73
C SER A 48 -0.03 -7.12 -12.29
N PHE A 49 0.61 -8.09 -11.66
CA PHE A 49 0.47 -8.36 -10.23
C PHE A 49 1.45 -7.48 -9.45
N CYS A 50 0.99 -6.31 -9.06
CA CYS A 50 1.79 -5.24 -8.48
C CYS A 50 1.06 -4.51 -7.35
N THR A 51 1.83 -3.83 -6.51
CA THR A 51 1.36 -2.82 -5.55
C THR A 51 2.39 -1.70 -5.46
N ASP A 52 2.02 -0.59 -4.84
CA ASP A 52 2.98 0.47 -4.52
C ASP A 52 3.31 0.51 -3.04
N VAL A 53 4.47 1.09 -2.73
CA VAL A 53 4.98 1.12 -1.35
C VAL A 53 4.14 1.99 -0.40
N SER A 54 3.42 3.01 -0.91
CA SER A 54 2.59 3.87 -0.06
C SER A 54 1.37 3.11 0.47
N ASP A 55 0.65 2.39 -0.39
CA ASP A 55 -0.51 1.59 0.00
C ASP A 55 -0.08 0.32 0.76
N ALA A 56 1.01 -0.33 0.33
CA ALA A 56 1.59 -1.48 1.01
C ALA A 56 2.04 -1.18 2.45
N SER A 57 2.37 0.07 2.76
CA SER A 57 2.69 0.50 4.13
C SER A 57 1.55 0.23 5.11
N GLY A 58 0.29 0.30 4.66
CA GLY A 58 -0.90 -0.02 5.44
C GLY A 58 -1.20 -1.52 5.56
N MET A 59 -0.43 -2.39 4.93
CA MET A 59 -0.64 -3.83 5.02
C MET A 59 -0.09 -4.46 6.31
N LEU A 60 0.85 -3.81 7.01
CA LEU A 60 1.69 -4.38 8.08
C LEU A 60 2.52 -5.59 7.62
N LEU A 61 2.82 -5.68 6.35
CA LEU A 61 3.71 -6.66 5.74
C LEU A 61 4.95 -6.01 5.12
N LEU A 62 4.92 -4.67 4.93
CA LEU A 62 6.03 -3.90 4.40
C LEU A 62 6.96 -3.43 5.52
N ASP A 63 8.26 -3.63 5.35
CA ASP A 63 9.30 -2.87 6.04
C ASP A 63 9.37 -1.48 5.40
N VAL A 64 8.73 -0.49 6.03
CA VAL A 64 8.62 0.88 5.52
C VAL A 64 9.99 1.53 5.36
N LYS A 65 10.92 1.24 6.26
CA LYS A 65 12.28 1.81 6.24
C LYS A 65 13.06 1.34 5.02
N ASN A 66 12.98 0.06 4.69
CA ASN A 66 13.76 -0.57 3.63
C ASN A 66 12.95 -0.76 2.32
N ARG A 67 11.67 -0.37 2.32
CA ARG A 67 10.76 -0.46 1.16
C ARG A 67 10.70 -1.86 0.55
N CYS A 68 10.65 -2.88 1.39
CA CYS A 68 10.59 -4.28 0.99
C CYS A 68 9.62 -5.07 1.88
N TRP A 69 9.23 -6.26 1.45
CA TRP A 69 8.41 -7.14 2.29
C TRP A 69 9.20 -7.57 3.52
N SER A 70 8.59 -7.48 4.71
CA SER A 70 9.17 -7.93 5.98
C SER A 70 9.08 -9.44 6.07
N LYS A 71 10.25 -10.10 6.13
CA LYS A 71 10.33 -11.56 6.27
C LYS A 71 9.66 -12.05 7.55
N GLU A 72 9.89 -11.34 8.65
CA GLU A 72 9.32 -11.66 9.95
C GLU A 72 7.80 -11.56 9.94
N MET A 73 7.24 -10.55 9.29
CA MET A 73 5.79 -10.40 9.19
C MET A 73 5.17 -11.44 8.25
N MET A 74 5.86 -11.80 7.17
CA MET A 74 5.43 -12.91 6.33
C MET A 74 5.39 -14.23 7.11
N GLU A 75 6.40 -14.53 7.91
CA GLU A 75 6.43 -15.71 8.78
C GLU A 75 5.30 -15.69 9.81
N ILE A 76 5.09 -14.56 10.50
CA ILE A 76 4.00 -14.39 11.48
C ILE A 76 2.63 -14.64 10.83
N CYS A 77 2.41 -14.13 9.64
CA CYS A 77 1.15 -14.26 8.91
C CYS A 77 1.02 -15.58 8.13
N ASP A 78 2.11 -16.38 8.05
CA ASP A 78 2.18 -17.59 7.22
C ASP A 78 1.87 -17.29 5.74
N VAL A 79 2.49 -16.21 5.25
CA VAL A 79 2.38 -15.72 3.87
C VAL A 79 3.70 -15.92 3.17
N LYS A 80 3.66 -16.46 1.96
CA LYS A 80 4.84 -16.63 1.12
C LYS A 80 5.03 -15.41 0.24
N GLU A 81 6.28 -15.11 -0.10
CA GLU A 81 6.63 -13.98 -0.97
C GLU A 81 5.92 -14.06 -2.34
N GLU A 82 5.76 -15.25 -2.89
CA GLU A 82 5.04 -15.48 -4.14
C GLU A 82 3.54 -15.13 -4.10
N GLN A 83 2.97 -15.02 -2.91
CA GLN A 83 1.59 -14.59 -2.70
C GLN A 83 1.44 -13.07 -2.64
N LEU A 84 2.54 -12.35 -2.48
CA LEU A 84 2.56 -10.89 -2.40
C LEU A 84 2.89 -10.28 -3.77
N PRO A 85 2.32 -9.10 -4.09
CA PRO A 85 2.59 -8.42 -5.34
C PRO A 85 4.01 -7.83 -5.39
N LYS A 86 4.51 -7.63 -6.61
CA LYS A 86 5.77 -6.89 -6.79
C LYS A 86 5.58 -5.44 -6.35
N LEU A 87 6.53 -4.93 -5.57
CA LEU A 87 6.56 -3.55 -5.07
C LEU A 87 7.09 -2.59 -6.14
N TYR A 88 6.46 -1.44 -6.22
CA TYR A 88 6.82 -0.31 -7.08
C TYR A 88 6.71 1.00 -6.30
N GLU A 89 7.34 2.04 -6.80
CA GLU A 89 7.00 3.39 -6.42
C GLU A 89 5.68 3.80 -7.09
N SER A 90 4.94 4.72 -6.48
CA SER A 90 3.59 5.07 -6.90
C SER A 90 3.48 5.53 -8.36
N TRP A 91 4.52 6.20 -8.88
CA TRP A 91 4.56 6.74 -10.26
C TRP A 91 5.10 5.76 -11.30
N GLU A 92 5.62 4.62 -10.89
CA GLU A 92 6.20 3.68 -11.81
C GLU A 92 5.16 3.03 -12.71
N VAL A 93 5.50 2.89 -13.98
CA VAL A 93 4.67 2.20 -14.96
C VAL A 93 4.77 0.69 -14.72
N VAL A 94 3.63 0.05 -14.49
CA VAL A 94 3.52 -1.40 -14.27
C VAL A 94 3.11 -2.17 -15.50
N GLY A 95 2.63 -1.48 -16.53
CA GLY A 95 2.22 -2.07 -17.80
C GLY A 95 1.42 -1.11 -18.67
N THR A 96 0.80 -1.65 -19.70
CA THR A 96 -0.18 -0.96 -20.54
C THR A 96 -1.55 -1.62 -20.41
N LEU A 97 -2.59 -0.99 -20.92
CA LEU A 97 -3.91 -1.60 -20.95
C LEU A 97 -3.88 -2.91 -21.75
N LYS A 98 -4.58 -3.92 -21.26
CA LYS A 98 -4.87 -5.12 -22.04
C LYS A 98 -5.63 -4.72 -23.30
N PRO A 99 -5.35 -5.33 -24.46
CA PRO A 99 -6.01 -4.96 -25.72
C PRO A 99 -7.55 -5.03 -25.65
N GLU A 100 -8.09 -6.04 -25.00
CA GLU A 100 -9.53 -6.20 -24.80
C GLU A 100 -10.14 -5.09 -23.95
N VAL A 101 -9.43 -4.68 -22.88
CA VAL A 101 -9.87 -3.60 -21.98
C VAL A 101 -9.80 -2.24 -22.69
N ALA A 102 -8.71 -2.00 -23.42
CA ALA A 102 -8.56 -0.77 -24.21
C ALA A 102 -9.68 -0.64 -25.26
N LYS A 103 -10.01 -1.74 -25.95
CA LYS A 103 -11.10 -1.78 -26.92
C LYS A 103 -12.47 -1.52 -26.27
N GLU A 104 -12.74 -2.16 -25.13
CA GLU A 104 -14.00 -1.99 -24.38
C GLU A 104 -14.21 -0.55 -23.91
N LEU A 105 -13.13 0.07 -23.40
CA LEU A 105 -13.17 1.43 -22.86
C LEU A 105 -12.97 2.53 -23.92
N GLY A 106 -12.67 2.16 -25.17
CA GLY A 106 -12.41 3.14 -26.24
C GLY A 106 -11.08 3.86 -26.13
N PHE A 107 -10.10 3.26 -25.46
CA PHE A 107 -8.74 3.79 -25.31
C PHE A 107 -7.75 3.13 -26.28
N SER A 108 -6.59 3.77 -26.47
CA SER A 108 -5.45 3.13 -27.12
C SER A 108 -4.82 2.08 -26.19
N ALA A 109 -4.33 0.98 -26.75
CA ALA A 109 -3.69 -0.09 -25.97
C ALA A 109 -2.32 0.31 -25.40
N ASP A 110 -1.74 1.42 -25.86
CA ASP A 110 -0.47 1.96 -25.36
C ASP A 110 -0.63 2.87 -24.13
N VAL A 111 -1.86 3.12 -23.67
CA VAL A 111 -2.13 3.82 -22.42
C VAL A 111 -1.43 3.10 -21.27
N LYS A 112 -0.58 3.84 -20.58
CA LYS A 112 0.22 3.32 -19.47
C LYS A 112 -0.62 3.20 -18.21
N VAL A 113 -0.42 2.11 -17.48
CA VAL A 113 -0.95 1.90 -16.13
C VAL A 113 0.20 2.06 -15.15
N VAL A 114 0.03 2.95 -14.17
CA VAL A 114 0.99 3.16 -13.08
C VAL A 114 0.57 2.38 -11.84
N ALA A 115 1.51 2.16 -10.92
CA ALA A 115 1.24 1.46 -9.66
C ALA A 115 0.14 2.15 -8.83
N GLY A 116 0.08 3.49 -8.90
CA GLY A 116 -0.87 4.27 -8.12
C GLY A 116 -0.40 4.45 -6.68
N ALA A 117 -1.26 4.95 -5.80
CA ALA A 117 -0.92 5.24 -4.41
C ALA A 117 -2.07 4.91 -3.47
N GLY A 118 -1.76 4.72 -2.19
CA GLY A 118 -2.77 4.76 -1.13
C GLY A 118 -3.48 6.12 -1.12
N ASP A 119 -4.75 6.14 -0.70
CA ASP A 119 -5.64 7.31 -0.82
C ASP A 119 -5.08 8.57 -0.15
N ASN A 120 -4.54 8.46 1.06
CA ASN A 120 -3.92 9.59 1.76
C ASN A 120 -2.67 10.13 1.04
N ALA A 121 -1.81 9.24 0.52
CA ALA A 121 -0.63 9.64 -0.23
C ALA A 121 -1.00 10.27 -1.58
N ALA A 122 -2.01 9.75 -2.28
CA ALA A 122 -2.54 10.33 -3.51
C ALA A 122 -3.17 11.70 -3.25
N ALA A 123 -3.96 11.86 -2.19
CA ALA A 123 -4.54 13.13 -1.79
C ALA A 123 -3.47 14.16 -1.42
N ALA A 124 -2.40 13.74 -0.74
CA ALA A 124 -1.28 14.60 -0.41
C ALA A 124 -0.61 15.15 -1.67
N VAL A 125 -0.31 14.30 -2.66
CA VAL A 125 0.22 14.74 -3.95
C VAL A 125 -0.74 15.70 -4.65
N GLY A 126 -2.05 15.36 -4.69
CA GLY A 126 -3.07 16.17 -5.33
C GLY A 126 -3.27 17.55 -4.70
N THR A 127 -2.96 17.71 -3.43
CA THR A 127 -3.02 18.98 -2.67
C THR A 127 -1.67 19.69 -2.57
N GLY A 128 -0.62 19.16 -3.22
CA GLY A 128 0.71 19.77 -3.19
C GLY A 128 1.46 19.51 -1.88
N THR A 129 1.02 18.56 -1.04
CA THR A 129 1.68 18.15 0.20
C THR A 129 2.84 17.21 -0.15
N VAL A 130 3.86 17.75 -0.78
CA VAL A 130 5.09 17.05 -1.19
C VAL A 130 6.30 17.83 -0.67
N GLY A 131 7.33 17.09 -0.27
CA GLY A 131 8.51 17.69 0.34
C GLY A 131 8.41 17.77 1.87
N ASP A 132 9.56 18.00 2.49
CA ASP A 132 9.74 17.89 3.93
C ASP A 132 8.93 18.92 4.73
N GLY A 133 8.21 18.45 5.75
CA GLY A 133 7.44 19.30 6.66
C GLY A 133 6.11 19.82 6.11
N GLN A 134 5.72 19.45 4.90
CA GLN A 134 4.39 19.80 4.37
C GLN A 134 3.31 18.96 5.06
N CYS A 135 2.17 19.59 5.31
CA CYS A 135 1.06 18.96 6.04
C CYS A 135 -0.24 19.05 5.24
N ASN A 136 -0.99 17.96 5.22
CA ASN A 136 -2.38 17.91 4.76
C ASN A 136 -3.27 17.49 5.93
N ILE A 137 -4.38 18.19 6.10
CA ILE A 137 -5.40 17.84 7.09
C ILE A 137 -6.70 17.55 6.35
N SER A 138 -7.15 16.31 6.45
CA SER A 138 -8.44 15.88 5.90
C SER A 138 -9.48 15.82 7.02
N LEU A 139 -10.58 16.56 6.85
CA LEU A 139 -11.67 16.63 7.82
C LEU A 139 -12.95 16.04 7.21
N GLY A 140 -13.39 14.92 7.75
CA GLY A 140 -14.64 14.25 7.39
C GLY A 140 -15.34 13.75 8.64
N THR A 141 -15.98 12.59 8.57
CA THR A 141 -16.51 11.90 9.75
C THR A 141 -15.39 11.53 10.73
N SER A 142 -14.21 11.21 10.20
CA SER A 142 -12.95 11.11 10.93
C SER A 142 -11.95 12.13 10.40
N GLY A 143 -10.93 12.46 11.17
CA GLY A 143 -9.89 13.39 10.77
C GLY A 143 -8.56 12.68 10.55
N THR A 144 -7.83 13.08 9.50
CA THR A 144 -6.47 12.58 9.22
C THR A 144 -5.51 13.75 9.14
N VAL A 145 -4.40 13.65 9.86
CA VAL A 145 -3.27 14.58 9.74
C VAL A 145 -2.13 13.82 9.08
N PHE A 146 -1.73 14.29 7.90
CA PHE A 146 -0.67 13.70 7.10
C PHE A 146 0.49 14.68 6.98
N ILE A 147 1.69 14.25 7.33
CA ILE A 147 2.91 15.08 7.26
C ILE A 147 3.92 14.39 6.37
N SER A 148 4.35 15.07 5.31
CA SER A 148 5.44 14.59 4.46
C SER A 148 6.79 14.78 5.14
N SER A 149 7.66 13.78 5.11
CA SER A 149 8.97 13.80 5.76
C SER A 149 10.04 13.12 4.89
N LYS A 150 11.23 13.69 4.87
CA LYS A 150 12.42 13.05 4.28
C LYS A 150 13.07 12.03 5.21
N ASN A 151 12.80 12.12 6.50
CA ASN A 151 13.44 11.31 7.51
C ASN A 151 12.51 10.19 7.96
N PHE A 152 13.06 8.98 8.06
CA PHE A 152 12.36 7.87 8.69
C PHE A 152 12.21 8.14 10.20
N GLY A 153 11.01 7.97 10.70
CA GLY A 153 10.70 8.09 12.11
C GLY A 153 9.65 7.07 12.55
N VAL A 154 9.76 6.63 13.78
CA VAL A 154 8.75 5.83 14.46
C VAL A 154 8.37 6.58 15.72
N ASP A 155 7.09 6.83 15.92
CA ASP A 155 6.61 7.44 17.15
C ASP A 155 6.65 6.42 18.29
N GLU A 156 7.44 6.69 19.32
CA GLU A 156 7.59 5.82 20.51
C GLU A 156 6.27 5.67 21.28
N ASN A 157 5.38 6.64 21.18
CA ASN A 157 4.06 6.61 21.83
C ASN A 157 3.01 5.91 20.97
N ASN A 158 3.36 5.49 19.74
CA ASN A 158 2.48 4.86 18.78
C ASN A 158 1.22 5.67 18.42
N ALA A 159 1.30 7.00 18.50
CA ALA A 159 0.22 7.91 18.10
C ALA A 159 0.25 8.21 16.58
N LEU A 160 1.39 7.97 15.95
CA LEU A 160 1.59 8.20 14.52
C LEU A 160 1.95 6.92 13.78
N HIS A 161 1.43 6.79 12.57
CA HIS A 161 1.83 5.77 11.61
C HIS A 161 2.91 6.31 10.69
N SER A 162 3.90 5.46 10.38
CA SER A 162 4.99 5.78 9.46
C SER A 162 4.75 5.03 8.14
N PHE A 163 4.52 5.75 7.06
CA PHE A 163 4.21 5.19 5.74
C PHE A 163 5.18 5.73 4.69
N CYS A 164 5.34 5.00 3.60
CA CYS A 164 5.96 5.54 2.39
C CYS A 164 5.01 6.56 1.75
N HIS A 165 5.57 7.65 1.25
CA HIS A 165 4.82 8.65 0.51
C HIS A 165 4.90 8.38 -0.99
N ALA A 166 3.90 8.85 -1.76
CA ALA A 166 3.80 8.69 -3.20
C ALA A 166 4.83 9.53 -3.99
N ASP A 167 5.51 10.47 -3.36
CA ASP A 167 6.59 11.27 -3.94
C ASP A 167 8.00 10.66 -3.75
N GLY A 168 8.09 9.45 -3.22
CA GLY A 168 9.34 8.75 -2.93
C GLY A 168 9.92 9.04 -1.54
N SER A 169 9.33 9.97 -0.80
CA SER A 169 9.68 10.28 0.58
C SER A 169 8.90 9.38 1.57
N LEU A 170 8.76 9.83 2.78
CA LEU A 170 8.02 9.18 3.87
C LEU A 170 6.89 10.08 4.34
N SER A 171 5.99 9.54 5.12
CA SER A 171 4.94 10.31 5.78
C SER A 171 4.69 9.80 7.19
N LEU A 172 4.23 10.71 8.02
CA LEU A 172 3.69 10.44 9.33
C LEU A 172 2.19 10.75 9.31
N ILE A 173 1.39 9.79 9.73
CA ILE A 173 -0.07 9.90 9.64
C ILE A 173 -0.68 9.66 11.01
N HIS A 174 -1.52 10.57 11.45
CA HIS A 174 -2.43 10.41 12.59
C HIS A 174 -3.86 10.25 12.07
N ILE A 175 -4.55 9.20 12.54
CA ILE A 175 -5.93 8.86 12.17
C ILE A 175 -6.78 8.81 13.42
#